data_878a2feae1be873110f27b6215c8aab9
#
_entry.id   878a2feae1be873110f27b6215c8aab9
#
_cell.length_a   1.000
_cell.length_b   1.000
_cell.length_c   1.000
_cell.angle_alpha   90.00
_cell.angle_beta   90.00
_cell.angle_gamma   90.00
#
_symmetry.space_group_name_H-M   'P 1'
#
loop_
_entity.id
_entity.type
_entity.pdbx_description
1 polymer ?
#
loop_
_entity_poly.entity_id
_entity_poly.type
_entity_poly.pdbx_seq_one_letter_code
_entity_poly.pdbx_strand_id
1 'polypeptide(L)'
;MEWRRTDNLLRLAIFLAVLAVVGMAFLFSSRIPLTQVGYLGVALASLVASAGFIVPVPALGAVCATSTFLNPLFVGLVAGTSESVGELTGYFLGYSGRAVIRENRMYQRLESWMRHRGWLLLFLVSLVPNPVFDLIGIAAGALRYPLWSFLAVVWVGKVLKFVGIAYACAYSIAWLTGIYGV
;
A
#
# COMPACT_ATOMS: atom_id res chain seq x y z
N MET A 1 4.68 -14.24 29.25
CA MET A 1 5.67 -14.62 28.21
C MET A 1 5.05 -15.30 26.98
N GLU A 2 3.86 -15.84 27.06
CA GLU A 2 3.17 -16.55 25.94
C GLU A 2 2.60 -15.62 24.85
N TRP A 3 2.19 -14.42 25.18
CA TRP A 3 1.61 -13.45 24.22
C TRP A 3 2.55 -13.07 23.06
N ARG A 4 3.85 -12.96 23.31
CA ARG A 4 4.84 -12.67 22.25
C ARG A 4 5.03 -13.84 21.28
N ARG A 5 4.78 -15.06 21.69
CA ARG A 5 4.98 -16.26 20.87
C ARG A 5 3.84 -16.46 19.86
N THR A 6 2.61 -16.17 20.27
CA THR A 6 1.42 -16.25 19.42
C THR A 6 1.42 -15.17 18.33
N ASP A 7 1.85 -13.94 18.66
CA ASP A 7 1.97 -12.86 17.67
C ASP A 7 3.03 -13.15 16.59
N ASN A 8 4.15 -13.74 16.98
CA ASN A 8 5.19 -14.12 16.03
C ASN A 8 4.76 -15.31 15.15
N LEU A 9 4.02 -16.28 15.70
CA LEU A 9 3.46 -17.39 14.94
C LEU A 9 2.40 -16.91 13.95
N LEU A 10 1.55 -15.97 14.34
CA LEU A 10 0.55 -15.37 13.46
C LEU A 10 1.20 -14.60 12.31
N ARG A 11 2.22 -13.80 12.58
CA ARG A 11 2.99 -13.08 11.56
C ARG A 11 3.70 -14.03 10.60
N LEU A 12 4.30 -15.10 11.11
CA LEU A 12 4.93 -16.13 10.30
C LEU A 12 3.90 -16.86 9.43
N ALA A 13 2.73 -17.19 9.99
CA ALA A 13 1.65 -17.84 9.25
C ALA A 13 1.11 -16.95 8.14
N ILE A 14 0.92 -15.64 8.38
CA ILE A 14 0.51 -14.68 7.36
C ILE A 14 1.59 -14.57 6.28
N PHE A 15 2.85 -14.46 6.66
CA PHE A 15 3.97 -14.40 5.72
C PHE A 15 4.06 -15.66 4.84
N LEU A 16 3.93 -16.84 5.43
CA LEU A 16 3.92 -18.11 4.71
C LEU A 16 2.68 -18.25 3.81
N ALA A 17 1.51 -17.80 4.25
CA ALA A 17 0.30 -17.77 3.43
C ALA A 17 0.46 -16.86 2.21
N VAL A 18 1.07 -15.69 2.38
CA VAL A 18 1.38 -14.78 1.27
C VAL A 18 2.36 -15.41 0.30
N LEU A 19 3.45 -16.02 0.80
CA LEU A 19 4.41 -16.75 -0.04
C LEU A 19 3.75 -17.92 -0.78
N ALA A 20 2.84 -18.64 -0.12
CA ALA A 20 2.09 -19.73 -0.76
C ALA A 20 1.17 -19.20 -1.87
N VAL A 21 0.47 -18.09 -1.65
CA VAL A 21 -0.40 -17.45 -2.66
C VAL A 21 0.43 -16.95 -3.84
N VAL A 22 1.55 -16.28 -3.60
CA VAL A 22 2.46 -15.81 -4.65
C VAL A 22 3.09 -16.99 -5.40
N GLY A 23 3.53 -18.02 -4.69
CA GLY A 23 4.07 -19.25 -5.28
C GLY A 23 3.02 -19.99 -6.12
N MET A 24 1.79 -20.08 -5.63
CA MET A 24 0.68 -20.70 -6.35
C MET A 24 0.32 -19.89 -7.60
N ALA A 25 0.25 -18.56 -7.50
CA ALA A 25 0.04 -17.69 -8.66
C ALA A 25 1.14 -17.87 -9.71
N PHE A 26 2.40 -18.01 -9.28
CA PHE A 26 3.52 -18.28 -10.19
C PHE A 26 3.44 -19.67 -10.85
N LEU A 27 3.07 -20.71 -10.11
CA LEU A 27 2.91 -22.06 -10.64
C LEU A 27 1.73 -22.18 -11.61
N PHE A 28 0.65 -21.42 -11.39
CA PHE A 28 -0.50 -21.38 -12.28
C PHE A 28 -0.36 -20.38 -13.43
N SER A 29 0.69 -19.56 -13.46
CA SER A 29 0.93 -18.55 -14.49
C SER A 29 1.01 -19.12 -15.92
N SER A 30 1.37 -20.39 -16.07
CA SER A 30 1.43 -21.06 -17.36
C SER A 30 0.05 -21.31 -18.03
N ARG A 31 -1.06 -21.17 -17.26
CA ARG A 31 -2.42 -21.38 -17.74
C ARG A 31 -3.26 -20.11 -17.82
N ILE A 32 -2.76 -18.99 -17.32
CA ILE A 32 -3.46 -17.69 -17.32
C ILE A 32 -2.66 -16.73 -18.18
N PRO A 33 -3.28 -15.91 -19.03
CA PRO A 33 -2.56 -14.95 -19.87
C PRO A 33 -1.72 -14.02 -18.98
N LEU A 34 -0.44 -13.86 -19.31
CA LEU A 34 0.58 -13.09 -18.56
C LEU A 34 0.08 -11.68 -18.14
N THR A 35 -0.79 -11.09 -18.97
CA THR A 35 -1.41 -9.79 -18.68
C THR A 35 -2.30 -9.81 -17.44
N GLN A 36 -3.13 -10.86 -17.28
CA GLN A 36 -4.02 -10.99 -16.12
C GLN A 36 -3.24 -11.32 -14.83
N VAL A 37 -2.24 -12.21 -14.95
CA VAL A 37 -1.35 -12.55 -13.82
C VAL A 37 -0.58 -11.32 -13.36
N GLY A 38 -0.15 -10.46 -14.29
CA GLY A 38 0.58 -9.24 -13.96
C GLY A 38 -0.25 -8.27 -13.12
N TYR A 39 -1.48 -7.96 -13.51
CA TYR A 39 -2.36 -7.08 -12.74
C TYR A 39 -2.75 -7.68 -11.39
N LEU A 40 -3.05 -8.97 -11.33
CA LEU A 40 -3.37 -9.67 -10.08
C LEU A 40 -2.16 -9.68 -9.13
N GLY A 41 -0.96 -9.94 -9.67
CA GLY A 41 0.29 -9.88 -8.92
C GLY A 41 0.54 -8.51 -8.30
N VAL A 42 0.34 -7.44 -9.06
CA VAL A 42 0.43 -6.06 -8.57
C VAL A 42 -0.61 -5.79 -7.48
N ALA A 43 -1.86 -6.22 -7.70
CA ALA A 43 -2.94 -6.05 -6.72
C ALA A 43 -2.60 -6.71 -5.38
N LEU A 44 -2.18 -7.97 -5.41
CA LEU A 44 -1.83 -8.73 -4.22
C LEU A 44 -0.59 -8.16 -3.52
N ALA A 45 0.46 -7.85 -4.27
CA ALA A 45 1.68 -7.25 -3.72
C ALA A 45 1.40 -5.91 -3.04
N SER A 46 0.57 -5.05 -3.66
CA SER A 46 0.21 -3.75 -3.10
C SER A 46 -0.71 -3.87 -1.89
N LEU A 47 -1.67 -4.80 -1.92
CA LEU A 47 -2.55 -5.07 -0.78
C LEU A 47 -1.76 -5.54 0.44
N VAL A 48 -0.86 -6.50 0.24
CA VAL A 48 -0.04 -7.08 1.32
C VAL A 48 0.95 -6.07 1.86
N ALA A 49 1.58 -5.27 0.99
CA ALA A 49 2.52 -4.23 1.40
C ALA A 49 1.86 -3.19 2.32
N SER A 50 0.60 -2.84 2.08
CA SER A 50 -0.13 -1.86 2.90
C SER A 50 -0.82 -2.46 4.13
N ALA A 51 -1.18 -3.76 4.09
CA ALA A 51 -1.81 -4.41 5.24
C ALA A 51 -0.83 -4.76 6.37
N GLY A 52 0.47 -4.76 6.12
CA GLY A 52 1.48 -5.28 7.05
C GLY A 52 2.60 -4.31 7.33
N PHE A 53 2.47 -3.17 7.95
CA PHE A 53 3.52 -2.28 8.52
C PHE A 53 5.00 -2.55 8.06
N ILE A 54 5.19 -3.21 6.94
CA ILE A 54 6.46 -3.69 6.40
C ILE A 54 6.71 -2.94 5.09
N VAL A 55 7.95 -2.62 4.88
CA VAL A 55 8.56 -1.84 3.80
C VAL A 55 7.81 -1.94 2.45
N PRO A 56 7.50 -0.82 1.78
CA PRO A 56 6.73 -0.79 0.52
C PRO A 56 7.49 -1.33 -0.71
N VAL A 57 8.69 -1.88 -0.52
CA VAL A 57 9.58 -2.36 -1.58
C VAL A 57 8.93 -3.40 -2.51
N PRO A 58 8.18 -4.42 -2.02
CA PRO A 58 7.57 -5.40 -2.91
C PRO A 58 6.56 -4.80 -3.88
N ALA A 59 5.74 -3.84 -3.42
CA ALA A 59 4.73 -3.19 -4.26
C ALA A 59 5.38 -2.32 -5.34
N LEU A 60 6.38 -1.52 -4.99
CA LEU A 60 7.13 -0.70 -5.94
C LEU A 60 7.85 -1.56 -6.99
N GLY A 61 8.50 -2.64 -6.57
CA GLY A 61 9.15 -3.60 -7.46
C GLY A 61 8.17 -4.24 -8.44
N ALA A 62 7.00 -4.68 -7.96
CA ALA A 62 5.95 -5.26 -8.80
C ALA A 62 5.40 -4.25 -9.81
N VAL A 63 5.14 -2.99 -9.39
CA VAL A 63 4.69 -1.92 -10.27
C VAL A 63 5.73 -1.62 -11.35
N CYS A 64 7.00 -1.44 -10.98
CA CYS A 64 8.06 -1.18 -11.97
C CYS A 64 8.25 -2.33 -12.95
N ALA A 65 8.31 -3.57 -12.47
CA ALA A 65 8.50 -4.74 -13.33
C ALA A 65 7.34 -4.91 -14.32
N THR A 66 6.09 -4.74 -13.87
CA THR A 66 4.91 -4.95 -14.72
C THR A 66 4.60 -3.79 -15.65
N SER A 67 4.96 -2.56 -15.30
CA SER A 67 4.73 -1.39 -16.14
C SER A 67 5.56 -1.37 -17.42
N THR A 68 6.55 -2.26 -17.56
CA THR A 68 7.36 -2.41 -18.78
C THR A 68 6.64 -3.15 -19.90
N PHE A 69 5.70 -4.04 -19.56
CA PHE A 69 4.96 -4.86 -20.52
C PHE A 69 3.43 -4.75 -20.40
N LEU A 70 2.93 -4.07 -19.36
CA LEU A 70 1.52 -3.74 -19.19
C LEU A 70 1.31 -2.24 -19.31
N ASN A 71 0.05 -1.83 -19.53
CA ASN A 71 -0.29 -0.42 -19.56
C ASN A 71 -0.04 0.25 -18.21
N PRO A 72 0.88 1.24 -18.10
CA PRO A 72 1.27 1.86 -16.84
C PRO A 72 0.09 2.51 -16.08
N LEU A 73 -0.89 3.05 -16.82
CA LEU A 73 -2.08 3.64 -16.21
C LEU A 73 -2.87 2.60 -15.42
N PHE A 74 -3.15 1.44 -16.02
CA PHE A 74 -3.89 0.37 -15.34
C PHE A 74 -3.08 -0.26 -14.21
N VAL A 75 -1.77 -0.42 -14.37
CA VAL A 75 -0.88 -0.88 -13.30
C VAL A 75 -0.97 0.05 -12.09
N GLY A 76 -0.86 1.36 -12.31
CA GLY A 76 -0.97 2.37 -11.26
C GLY A 76 -2.35 2.41 -10.59
N LEU A 77 -3.43 2.29 -11.37
CA LEU A 77 -4.80 2.22 -10.85
C LEU A 77 -5.01 0.98 -9.96
N VAL A 78 -4.58 -0.19 -10.41
CA VAL A 78 -4.69 -1.43 -9.64
C VAL A 78 -3.87 -1.36 -8.36
N ALA A 79 -2.61 -0.94 -8.44
CA ALA A 79 -1.73 -0.79 -7.28
C ALA A 79 -2.30 0.20 -6.26
N GLY A 80 -2.67 1.40 -6.70
CA GLY A 80 -3.22 2.45 -5.84
C GLY A 80 -4.52 2.07 -5.16
N THR A 81 -5.42 1.38 -5.90
CA THR A 81 -6.68 0.88 -5.35
C THR A 81 -6.44 -0.20 -4.30
N SER A 82 -5.60 -1.18 -4.61
CA SER A 82 -5.28 -2.29 -3.70
C SER A 82 -4.57 -1.80 -2.43
N GLU A 83 -3.61 -0.88 -2.56
CA GLU A 83 -2.93 -0.29 -1.41
C GLU A 83 -3.90 0.52 -0.54
N SER A 84 -4.84 1.26 -1.14
CA SER A 84 -5.84 2.02 -0.40
C SER A 84 -6.78 1.13 0.42
N VAL A 85 -7.14 -0.03 -0.12
CA VAL A 85 -7.92 -1.04 0.62
C VAL A 85 -7.12 -1.62 1.79
N GLY A 86 -5.83 -1.88 1.58
CA GLY A 86 -4.95 -2.37 2.64
C GLY A 86 -4.81 -1.41 3.83
N GLU A 87 -4.86 -0.10 3.58
CA GLU A 87 -4.80 0.93 4.63
C GLU A 87 -6.00 0.91 5.61
N LEU A 88 -7.08 0.26 5.24
CA LEU A 88 -8.20 0.05 6.16
C LEU A 88 -7.79 -0.72 7.41
N THR A 89 -6.79 -1.60 7.32
CA THR A 89 -6.26 -2.33 8.48
C THR A 89 -5.69 -1.38 9.52
N GLY A 90 -4.88 -0.41 9.10
CA GLY A 90 -4.33 0.65 9.96
C GLY A 90 -5.44 1.54 10.54
N TYR A 91 -6.40 1.95 9.71
CA TYR A 91 -7.54 2.74 10.16
C TYR A 91 -8.37 2.01 11.23
N PHE A 92 -8.74 0.74 11.01
CA PHE A 92 -9.50 -0.04 11.98
C PHE A 92 -8.70 -0.36 13.24
N LEU A 93 -7.39 -0.57 13.14
CA LEU A 93 -6.52 -0.72 14.29
C LEU A 93 -6.55 0.53 15.17
N GLY A 94 -6.44 1.70 14.56
CA GLY A 94 -6.55 2.98 15.27
C GLY A 94 -7.93 3.19 15.89
N TYR A 95 -8.99 2.87 15.15
CA TYR A 95 -10.37 2.96 15.61
C TYR A 95 -10.63 2.11 16.86
N SER A 96 -10.07 0.89 16.90
CA SER A 96 -10.18 -0.05 18.02
C SER A 96 -9.26 0.31 19.18
N GLY A 97 -8.04 0.80 18.90
CA GLY A 97 -7.00 1.07 19.89
C GLY A 97 -7.03 2.46 20.53
N ARG A 98 -8.07 3.25 20.31
CA ARG A 98 -8.19 4.66 20.74
C ARG A 98 -7.82 4.95 22.19
N ALA A 99 -8.12 4.04 23.11
CA ALA A 99 -7.89 4.24 24.54
C ALA A 99 -6.41 4.33 24.91
N VAL A 100 -5.54 3.62 24.18
CA VAL A 100 -4.10 3.51 24.47
C VAL A 100 -3.30 4.66 23.84
N ILE A 101 -3.81 5.26 22.78
CA ILE A 101 -3.07 6.23 21.95
C ILE A 101 -3.22 7.67 22.45
N ARG A 102 -4.26 7.98 23.23
CA ARG A 102 -4.64 9.34 23.64
C ARG A 102 -3.60 10.09 24.49
N GLU A 103 -2.69 9.42 25.14
CA GLU A 103 -1.72 10.03 26.08
C GLU A 103 -0.44 10.53 25.39
N ASN A 104 -0.25 10.28 24.10
CA ASN A 104 0.98 10.66 23.40
C ASN A 104 0.89 12.10 22.86
N ARG A 105 1.90 12.94 23.17
CA ARG A 105 2.01 14.32 22.66
C ARG A 105 1.99 14.43 21.13
N MET A 106 2.54 13.43 20.45
CA MET A 106 2.52 13.38 18.99
C MET A 106 1.11 13.18 18.46
N TYR A 107 0.30 12.36 19.13
CA TYR A 107 -1.10 12.16 18.80
C TYR A 107 -1.92 13.46 18.94
N GLN A 108 -1.70 14.24 20.02
CA GLN A 108 -2.41 15.51 20.24
C GLN A 108 -2.10 16.54 19.15
N ARG A 109 -0.86 16.63 18.69
CA ARG A 109 -0.48 17.48 17.55
C ARG A 109 -1.15 17.02 16.26
N LEU A 110 -1.13 15.72 15.99
CA LEU A 110 -1.76 15.13 14.82
C LEU A 110 -3.28 15.32 14.85
N GLU A 111 -3.91 15.21 16.03
CA GLU A 111 -5.32 15.51 16.25
C GLU A 111 -5.68 16.94 15.84
N SER A 112 -4.90 17.91 16.30
CA SER A 112 -5.10 19.32 15.96
C SER A 112 -5.04 19.55 14.44
N TRP A 113 -4.05 18.94 13.76
CA TRP A 113 -3.91 19.06 12.31
C TRP A 113 -5.03 18.35 11.54
N MET A 114 -5.42 17.17 11.98
CA MET A 114 -6.51 16.41 11.38
C MET A 114 -7.87 17.10 11.49
N ARG A 115 -8.13 17.82 12.58
CA ARG A 115 -9.38 18.59 12.77
C ARG A 115 -9.50 19.76 11.79
N HIS A 116 -8.41 20.43 11.46
CA HIS A 116 -8.46 21.64 10.63
C HIS A 116 -8.25 21.35 9.13
N ARG A 117 -7.33 20.46 8.77
CA ARG A 117 -6.96 20.16 7.37
C ARG A 117 -6.63 18.68 7.17
N GLY A 118 -7.39 17.78 7.77
CA GLY A 118 -7.13 16.34 7.74
C GLY A 118 -7.08 15.76 6.31
N TRP A 119 -7.95 16.22 5.43
CA TRP A 119 -7.96 15.78 4.04
C TRP A 119 -6.66 16.14 3.31
N LEU A 120 -6.10 17.35 3.54
CA LEU A 120 -4.87 17.79 2.90
C LEU A 120 -3.66 17.00 3.42
N LEU A 121 -3.61 16.75 4.74
CA LEU A 121 -2.57 15.94 5.36
C LEU A 121 -2.59 14.51 4.81
N LEU A 122 -3.76 13.87 4.78
CA LEU A 122 -3.95 12.53 4.24
C LEU A 122 -3.53 12.47 2.77
N PHE A 123 -3.93 13.46 1.97
CA PHE A 123 -3.59 13.53 0.55
C PHE A 123 -2.08 13.66 0.34
N LEU A 124 -1.44 14.65 0.97
CA LEU A 124 0.00 14.91 0.79
C LEU A 124 0.85 13.71 1.23
N VAL A 125 0.50 13.09 2.36
CA VAL A 125 1.27 11.95 2.85
C VAL A 125 1.01 10.68 2.04
N SER A 126 -0.18 10.53 1.43
CA SER A 126 -0.48 9.40 0.54
C SER A 126 0.25 9.48 -0.82
N LEU A 127 0.65 10.69 -1.26
CA LEU A 127 1.43 10.90 -2.47
C LEU A 127 2.88 10.45 -2.35
N VAL A 128 3.44 10.49 -1.14
CA VAL A 128 4.85 10.17 -0.91
C VAL A 128 4.98 8.72 -0.44
N PRO A 129 5.87 7.90 -1.03
CA PRO A 129 6.15 6.57 -0.52
C PRO A 129 6.93 6.68 0.80
N ASN A 130 6.22 6.62 1.92
CA ASN A 130 6.83 6.74 3.24
C ASN A 130 6.08 5.86 4.28
N PRO A 131 6.79 5.33 5.30
CA PRO A 131 6.18 4.53 6.36
C PRO A 131 5.37 5.37 7.36
N VAL A 132 5.44 6.69 7.28
CA VAL A 132 4.71 7.61 8.17
C VAL A 132 3.21 7.56 7.88
N PHE A 133 2.82 7.14 6.67
CA PHE A 133 1.41 7.02 6.30
C PHE A 133 0.65 6.06 7.22
N ASP A 134 1.25 4.93 7.60
CA ASP A 134 0.64 3.92 8.47
C ASP A 134 0.25 4.53 9.84
N LEU A 135 1.13 5.38 10.40
CA LEU A 135 0.85 6.10 11.65
C LEU A 135 -0.30 7.10 11.50
N ILE A 136 -0.38 7.76 10.34
CA ILE A 136 -1.45 8.72 10.05
C ILE A 136 -2.77 7.99 9.82
N GLY A 137 -2.76 6.81 9.17
CA GLY A 137 -3.92 5.95 9.03
C GLY A 137 -4.49 5.51 10.38
N ILE A 138 -3.62 5.05 11.29
CA ILE A 138 -3.98 4.71 12.67
C ILE A 138 -4.55 5.94 13.40
N ALA A 139 -3.92 7.10 13.27
CA ALA A 139 -4.40 8.33 13.90
C ALA A 139 -5.76 8.76 13.34
N ALA A 140 -5.99 8.66 12.04
CA ALA A 140 -7.28 8.93 11.42
C ALA A 140 -8.39 8.02 11.97
N GLY A 141 -8.11 6.73 12.13
CA GLY A 141 -9.01 5.77 12.76
C GLY A 141 -9.30 6.11 14.22
N ALA A 142 -8.27 6.41 15.03
CA ALA A 142 -8.41 6.76 16.43
C ALA A 142 -9.20 8.08 16.64
N LEU A 143 -9.08 9.02 15.72
CA LEU A 143 -9.84 10.28 15.68
C LEU A 143 -11.26 10.11 15.14
N ARG A 144 -11.63 8.91 14.66
CA ARG A 144 -12.91 8.64 13.98
C ARG A 144 -13.14 9.56 12.78
N TYR A 145 -12.06 9.83 12.01
CA TYR A 145 -12.22 10.55 10.76
C TYR A 145 -13.22 9.81 9.84
N PRO A 146 -14.12 10.50 9.12
CA PRO A 146 -15.13 9.81 8.31
C PRO A 146 -14.50 8.82 7.33
N LEU A 147 -14.87 7.54 7.40
CA LEU A 147 -14.27 6.46 6.65
C LEU A 147 -14.26 6.70 5.14
N TRP A 148 -15.38 7.17 4.60
CA TRP A 148 -15.52 7.45 3.16
C TRP A 148 -14.61 8.60 2.70
N SER A 149 -14.49 9.65 3.51
CA SER A 149 -13.57 10.76 3.22
C SER A 149 -12.12 10.31 3.32
N PHE A 150 -11.78 9.46 4.30
CA PHE A 150 -10.47 8.83 4.41
C PHE A 150 -10.13 8.03 3.15
N LEU A 151 -11.01 7.09 2.78
CA LEU A 151 -10.81 6.26 1.60
C LEU A 151 -10.69 7.07 0.31
N ALA A 152 -11.58 8.03 0.09
CA ALA A 152 -11.56 8.83 -1.14
C ALA A 152 -10.26 9.62 -1.29
N VAL A 153 -9.82 10.30 -0.22
CA VAL A 153 -8.61 11.12 -0.24
C VAL A 153 -7.37 10.26 -0.40
N VAL A 154 -7.27 9.16 0.36
CA VAL A 154 -6.15 8.22 0.30
C VAL A 154 -6.09 7.56 -1.07
N TRP A 155 -7.22 7.12 -1.61
CA TRP A 155 -7.30 6.50 -2.92
C TRP A 155 -6.78 7.43 -4.02
N VAL A 156 -7.22 8.69 -4.06
CA VAL A 156 -6.72 9.65 -5.05
C VAL A 156 -5.21 9.84 -4.93
N GLY A 157 -4.70 10.05 -3.72
CA GLY A 157 -3.26 10.24 -3.51
C GLY A 157 -2.43 9.02 -3.89
N LYS A 158 -2.87 7.81 -3.49
CA LYS A 158 -2.18 6.57 -3.82
C LYS A 158 -2.24 6.22 -5.30
N VAL A 159 -3.38 6.42 -5.96
CA VAL A 159 -3.49 6.23 -7.41
C VAL A 159 -2.56 7.17 -8.15
N LEU A 160 -2.54 8.46 -7.82
CA LEU A 160 -1.63 9.43 -8.44
C LEU A 160 -0.16 9.03 -8.23
N LYS A 161 0.21 8.62 -7.01
CA LYS A 161 1.55 8.12 -6.70
C LYS A 161 1.93 6.94 -7.59
N PHE A 162 1.11 5.89 -7.64
CA PHE A 162 1.45 4.69 -8.38
C PHE A 162 1.38 4.85 -9.89
N VAL A 163 0.46 5.65 -10.40
CA VAL A 163 0.43 6.02 -11.82
C VAL A 163 1.72 6.75 -12.19
N GLY A 164 2.14 7.74 -11.39
CA GLY A 164 3.40 8.44 -11.62
C GLY A 164 4.61 7.52 -11.61
N ILE A 165 4.69 6.61 -10.64
CA ILE A 165 5.78 5.62 -10.54
C ILE A 165 5.77 4.64 -11.73
N ALA A 166 4.58 4.12 -12.12
CA ALA A 166 4.44 3.20 -13.24
C ALA A 166 4.93 3.82 -14.56
N TYR A 167 4.54 5.07 -14.82
CA TYR A 167 5.05 5.80 -15.99
C TYR A 167 6.54 6.09 -15.89
N ALA A 168 7.04 6.51 -14.73
CA ALA A 168 8.46 6.77 -14.54
C ALA A 168 9.30 5.50 -14.81
N CYS A 169 8.88 4.34 -14.31
CA CYS A 169 9.56 3.07 -14.56
C CYS A 169 9.47 2.65 -16.04
N ALA A 170 8.30 2.75 -16.67
CA ALA A 170 8.12 2.38 -18.07
C ALA A 170 9.02 3.23 -18.99
N TYR A 171 9.06 4.55 -18.79
CA TYR A 171 9.88 5.44 -19.60
C TYR A 171 11.37 5.31 -19.32
N SER A 172 11.78 5.14 -18.05
CA SER A 172 13.21 4.96 -17.71
C SER A 172 13.79 3.70 -18.35
N ILE A 173 13.04 2.60 -18.35
CA ILE A 173 13.50 1.34 -18.95
C ILE A 173 13.50 1.45 -20.48
N ALA A 174 12.46 2.05 -21.07
CA ALA A 174 12.43 2.29 -22.52
C ALA A 174 13.60 3.16 -23.00
N TRP A 175 13.95 4.18 -22.21
CA TRP A 175 15.12 5.04 -22.52
C TRP A 175 16.44 4.27 -22.42
N LEU A 176 16.62 3.46 -21.37
CA LEU A 176 17.83 2.64 -21.20
C LEU A 176 18.00 1.60 -22.31
N THR A 177 16.93 0.90 -22.68
CA THR A 177 16.97 -0.10 -23.77
C THR A 177 17.18 0.55 -25.14
N GLY A 178 16.66 1.75 -25.37
CA GLY A 178 16.89 2.53 -26.59
C GLY A 178 18.32 3.04 -26.77
N ILE A 179 19.04 3.32 -25.66
CA ILE A 179 20.44 3.76 -25.68
C ILE A 179 21.41 2.59 -25.96
N TYR A 180 21.12 1.41 -25.42
CA TYR A 180 22.01 0.26 -25.53
C TYR A 180 21.70 -0.67 -26.71
N GLY A 181 20.70 -0.38 -27.53
CA GLY A 181 20.50 -1.03 -28.83
C GLY A 181 20.29 -2.54 -28.76
N VAL A 182 19.55 -3.04 -27.76
CA VAL A 182 19.19 -4.46 -27.65
C VAL A 182 17.76 -4.67 -28.10
#